data_2e05c8e82e077224ddb5ad6ff38fb7b7
#
_entry.id   2e05c8e82e077224ddb5ad6ff38fb7b7
#
_cell.length_a   1.000
_cell.length_b   1.000
_cell.length_c   1.000
_cell.angle_alpha   90.00
_cell.angle_beta   90.00
_cell.angle_gamma   90.00
#
_symmetry.space_group_name_H-M   'P 1'
#
loop_
_entity.id
_entity.type
_entity.pdbx_description
1 polymer ?
#
loop_
_entity_poly.entity_id
_entity_poly.type
_entity_poly.pdbx_seq_one_letter_code
_entity_poly.pdbx_strand_id
1 'polypeptide(L)'
;GSRLSRLQVEEVFKNFPELAYEIKYLESYGDKNQQISLLNGEAPADIFTRELDDAIRKGDADIAIHSAKDLPYPLPEDMEVIALFPAFDTTDSLVSRDHKKLAELPAGSIIGTSSPLRKKGLNELRPDLTIKGIRGCIEDRVQQVKDGKYDAAIVATCALKRLGMEDEIAEVLPFPTHPLQGFLAITAKKVKSEAQRMKNQNTEGSSASEQENSSLLTLRSSLKNLLNSQGTVSLVGFGP
;
A
#
# COMPACT_ATOMS: atom_id res chain seq x y z
N GLY A 1 12.81 4.93 -5.94
CA GLY A 1 11.43 4.76 -5.47
C GLY A 1 10.59 5.99 -5.76
N SER A 2 9.27 5.81 -5.90
CA SER A 2 8.37 6.94 -6.01
C SER A 2 8.49 7.86 -4.79
N ARG A 3 8.18 9.15 -4.95
CA ARG A 3 8.19 10.09 -3.83
C ARG A 3 7.28 9.59 -2.69
N LEU A 4 6.11 9.02 -3.04
CA LEU A 4 5.19 8.46 -2.06
C LEU A 4 5.82 7.32 -1.24
N SER A 5 6.53 6.38 -1.89
CA SER A 5 7.16 5.27 -1.16
C SER A 5 8.26 5.72 -0.21
N ARG A 6 9.02 6.77 -0.58
CA ARG A 6 10.01 7.38 0.31
C ARG A 6 9.37 7.97 1.56
N LEU A 7 8.28 8.74 1.38
CA LEU A 7 7.53 9.32 2.49
C LEU A 7 6.91 8.25 3.40
N GLN A 8 6.46 7.13 2.83
CA GLN A 8 5.95 6.00 3.61
C GLN A 8 7.03 5.35 4.48
N VAL A 9 8.23 5.15 3.93
CA VAL A 9 9.38 4.66 4.70
C VAL A 9 9.73 5.64 5.83
N GLU A 10 9.84 6.93 5.54
CA GLU A 10 10.12 7.96 6.53
C GLU A 10 9.05 8.00 7.63
N GLU A 11 7.77 7.86 7.28
CA GLU A 11 6.64 7.82 8.23
C GLU A 11 6.79 6.65 9.20
N VAL A 12 7.16 5.46 8.71
CA VAL A 12 7.39 4.28 9.54
C VAL A 12 8.57 4.52 10.47
N PHE A 13 9.72 4.97 9.95
CA PHE A 13 10.96 5.09 10.73
C PHE A 13 11.01 6.30 11.67
N LYS A 14 10.13 7.28 11.53
CA LYS A 14 9.91 8.31 12.57
C LYS A 14 9.58 7.71 13.94
N ASN A 15 9.02 6.50 13.97
CA ASN A 15 8.71 5.80 15.21
C ASN A 15 9.92 5.04 15.82
N PHE A 16 11.05 4.99 15.10
CA PHE A 16 12.25 4.22 15.47
C PHE A 16 13.52 5.03 15.19
N PRO A 17 13.67 6.23 15.81
CA PRO A 17 14.80 7.12 15.51
C PRO A 17 16.16 6.54 15.91
N GLU A 18 16.17 5.53 16.78
CA GLU A 18 17.38 4.84 17.24
C GLU A 18 17.87 3.76 16.26
N LEU A 19 17.07 3.39 15.24
CA LEU A 19 17.43 2.33 14.32
C LEU A 19 18.29 2.88 13.16
N ALA A 20 19.47 2.30 12.97
CA ALA A 20 20.22 2.46 11.73
C ALA A 20 19.63 1.56 10.66
N TYR A 21 19.36 2.11 9.48
CA TYR A 21 18.80 1.36 8.35
C TYR A 21 19.40 1.81 7.01
N GLU A 22 19.42 0.88 6.07
CA GLU A 22 19.75 1.13 4.67
C GLU A 22 18.51 0.89 3.82
N ILE A 23 18.22 1.76 2.84
CA ILE A 23 17.06 1.64 1.98
C ILE A 23 17.50 1.21 0.58
N LYS A 24 16.91 0.12 0.08
CA LYS A 24 16.98 -0.29 -1.32
C LYS A 24 15.64 -0.04 -1.99
N TYR A 25 15.63 0.69 -3.10
CA TYR A 25 14.41 0.93 -3.89
C TYR A 25 14.39 0.00 -5.09
N LEU A 26 13.33 -0.80 -5.20
CA LEU A 26 13.07 -1.67 -6.33
C LEU A 26 11.88 -1.18 -7.13
N GLU A 27 11.89 -1.43 -8.42
CA GLU A 27 10.75 -1.18 -9.29
C GLU A 27 9.92 -2.45 -9.40
N SER A 28 8.62 -2.35 -9.07
CA SER A 28 7.73 -3.52 -9.10
C SER A 28 7.44 -4.00 -10.52
N TYR A 29 7.01 -5.26 -10.63
CA TYR A 29 6.52 -5.81 -11.90
C TYR A 29 5.36 -4.97 -12.46
N GLY A 30 4.48 -4.48 -11.59
CA GLY A 30 3.37 -3.63 -11.97
C GLY A 30 3.79 -2.26 -12.51
N ASP A 31 4.88 -1.69 -12.00
CA ASP A 31 5.39 -0.40 -12.49
C ASP A 31 6.10 -0.56 -13.85
N LYS A 32 6.80 -1.68 -14.04
CA LYS A 32 7.42 -2.04 -15.34
C LYS A 32 6.41 -2.38 -16.42
N ASN A 33 5.24 -2.91 -16.04
CA ASN A 33 4.23 -3.42 -16.95
C ASN A 33 2.92 -2.65 -16.84
N GLN A 34 2.97 -1.34 -17.08
CA GLN A 34 1.81 -0.45 -16.95
C GLN A 34 0.67 -0.75 -17.94
N GLN A 35 0.93 -1.53 -18.99
CA GLN A 35 -0.06 -2.02 -19.95
C GLN A 35 -1.01 -3.06 -19.35
N ILE A 36 -0.62 -3.73 -18.24
CA ILE A 36 -1.49 -4.70 -17.57
C ILE A 36 -2.65 -3.96 -16.91
N SER A 37 -3.88 -4.34 -17.29
CA SER A 37 -5.10 -3.78 -16.68
C SER A 37 -5.28 -4.31 -15.27
N LEU A 38 -5.46 -3.39 -14.32
CA LEU A 38 -5.85 -3.73 -12.95
C LEU A 38 -7.38 -3.76 -12.76
N LEU A 39 -8.15 -3.28 -13.78
CA LEU A 39 -9.61 -3.24 -13.72
C LEU A 39 -10.27 -4.57 -14.08
N ASN A 40 -9.58 -5.41 -14.85
CA ASN A 40 -10.17 -6.62 -15.44
C ASN A 40 -9.89 -7.88 -14.62
N GLY A 41 -9.20 -7.78 -13.48
CA GLY A 41 -8.81 -8.94 -12.66
C GLY A 41 -7.74 -9.84 -13.28
N GLU A 42 -7.06 -9.40 -14.34
CA GLU A 42 -6.00 -10.15 -15.04
C GLU A 42 -4.63 -10.00 -14.39
N ALA A 43 -4.48 -8.99 -13.54
CA ALA A 43 -3.22 -8.72 -12.87
C ALA A 43 -2.93 -9.79 -11.80
N PRO A 44 -1.69 -10.32 -11.73
CA PRO A 44 -1.28 -11.22 -10.65
C PRO A 44 -1.48 -10.55 -9.28
N ALA A 45 -1.85 -11.34 -8.27
CA ALA A 45 -2.08 -10.82 -6.92
C ALA A 45 -0.83 -10.18 -6.30
N ASP A 46 0.35 -10.66 -6.68
CA ASP A 46 1.67 -10.21 -6.23
C ASP A 46 2.32 -9.14 -7.14
N ILE A 47 1.53 -8.52 -8.03
CA ILE A 47 2.02 -7.58 -9.05
C ILE A 47 2.85 -6.41 -8.48
N PHE A 48 2.60 -6.04 -7.22
CA PHE A 48 3.31 -4.96 -6.51
C PHE A 48 4.21 -5.45 -5.37
N THR A 49 4.30 -6.76 -5.11
CA THR A 49 5.08 -7.26 -3.96
C THR A 49 6.19 -8.21 -4.34
N ARG A 50 6.11 -8.85 -5.50
CA ARG A 50 6.99 -9.94 -5.96
C ARG A 50 8.48 -9.63 -5.80
N GLU A 51 8.93 -8.49 -6.31
CA GLU A 51 10.34 -8.12 -6.27
C GLU A 51 10.84 -7.84 -4.86
N LEU A 52 9.96 -7.31 -3.99
CA LEU A 52 10.27 -7.07 -2.58
C LEU A 52 10.39 -8.39 -1.82
N ASP A 53 9.41 -9.29 -2.01
CA ASP A 53 9.42 -10.62 -1.42
C ASP A 53 10.66 -11.42 -1.86
N ASP A 54 11.03 -11.31 -3.13
CA ASP A 54 12.24 -11.97 -3.66
C ASP A 54 13.53 -11.40 -3.07
N ALA A 55 13.61 -10.09 -2.85
CA ALA A 55 14.75 -9.47 -2.18
C ALA A 55 14.90 -9.97 -0.74
N ILE A 56 13.79 -10.10 0.00
CA ILE A 56 13.78 -10.68 1.34
C ILE A 56 14.18 -12.16 1.31
N ARG A 57 13.68 -12.94 0.37
CA ARG A 57 14.03 -14.38 0.22
C ARG A 57 15.51 -14.60 -0.02
N LYS A 58 16.12 -13.72 -0.83
CA LYS A 58 17.57 -13.75 -1.17
C LYS A 58 18.46 -13.23 -0.04
N GLY A 59 17.89 -12.55 0.97
CA GLY A 59 18.65 -11.88 2.02
C GLY A 59 19.25 -10.54 1.58
N ASP A 60 18.77 -9.98 0.47
CA ASP A 60 19.16 -8.64 0.00
C ASP A 60 18.51 -7.53 0.83
N ALA A 61 17.45 -7.87 1.57
CA ALA A 61 16.75 -7.04 2.53
C ALA A 61 16.18 -7.89 3.67
N ASP A 62 16.01 -7.29 4.83
CA ASP A 62 15.43 -7.94 6.01
C ASP A 62 13.92 -7.78 6.06
N ILE A 63 13.43 -6.62 5.65
CA ILE A 63 12.01 -6.25 5.67
C ILE A 63 11.61 -5.46 4.43
N ALA A 64 10.31 -5.46 4.13
CA ALA A 64 9.71 -4.60 3.12
C ALA A 64 8.57 -3.75 3.71
N ILE A 65 8.43 -2.52 3.20
CA ILE A 65 7.35 -1.61 3.58
C ILE A 65 6.39 -1.49 2.39
N HIS A 66 5.10 -1.67 2.66
CA HIS A 66 4.03 -1.66 1.67
C HIS A 66 2.90 -0.73 2.05
N SER A 67 2.22 -0.17 1.05
CA SER A 67 0.80 0.17 1.24
C SER A 67 0.04 -1.13 1.51
N ALA A 68 -0.54 -1.30 2.68
CA ALA A 68 -1.09 -2.59 3.11
C ALA A 68 -2.17 -3.16 2.18
N LYS A 69 -2.91 -2.29 1.49
CA LYS A 69 -3.92 -2.67 0.49
C LYS A 69 -3.37 -3.37 -0.75
N ASP A 70 -2.07 -3.27 -1.01
CA ASP A 70 -1.40 -3.84 -2.18
C ASP A 70 -0.80 -5.21 -1.88
N LEU A 71 -0.89 -5.68 -0.62
CA LEU A 71 -0.49 -7.03 -0.23
C LEU A 71 -1.40 -8.08 -0.87
N PRO A 72 -0.85 -9.21 -1.38
CA PRO A 72 -1.65 -10.31 -1.89
C PRO A 72 -2.43 -11.00 -0.77
N TYR A 73 -3.59 -11.56 -1.10
CA TYR A 73 -4.33 -12.43 -0.20
C TYR A 73 -4.65 -13.77 -0.87
N PRO A 74 -4.20 -14.90 -0.30
CA PRO A 74 -3.33 -15.01 0.88
C PRO A 74 -1.91 -14.48 0.63
N LEU A 75 -1.20 -14.14 1.72
CA LEU A 75 0.24 -13.88 1.64
C LEU A 75 1.00 -15.15 1.23
N PRO A 76 2.19 -15.03 0.61
CA PRO A 76 3.08 -16.16 0.42
C PRO A 76 3.37 -16.87 1.74
N GLU A 77 3.42 -18.22 1.73
CA GLU A 77 3.55 -19.02 2.96
C GLU A 77 4.83 -18.75 3.77
N ASP A 78 5.86 -18.29 3.08
CA ASP A 78 7.17 -17.95 3.65
C ASP A 78 7.30 -16.49 4.11
N MET A 79 6.22 -15.70 3.94
CA MET A 79 6.17 -14.28 4.34
C MET A 79 5.15 -14.06 5.45
N GLU A 80 5.41 -13.06 6.29
CA GLU A 80 4.48 -12.62 7.33
C GLU A 80 4.44 -11.09 7.44
N VAL A 81 3.30 -10.56 7.88
CA VAL A 81 3.18 -9.16 8.30
C VAL A 81 3.64 -9.06 9.75
N ILE A 82 4.75 -8.39 10.00
CA ILE A 82 5.31 -8.20 11.34
C ILE A 82 4.82 -6.92 12.01
N ALA A 83 4.30 -5.97 11.22
CA ALA A 83 3.67 -4.76 11.74
C ALA A 83 2.65 -4.19 10.77
N LEU A 84 1.63 -3.55 11.33
CA LEU A 84 0.63 -2.77 10.61
C LEU A 84 0.50 -1.40 11.28
N PHE A 85 0.77 -0.33 10.52
CA PHE A 85 0.63 1.04 10.98
C PHE A 85 -0.76 1.56 10.59
N PRO A 86 -1.50 2.18 11.53
CA PRO A 86 -2.85 2.63 11.26
C PRO A 86 -2.86 3.75 10.22
N ALA A 87 -3.92 3.77 9.43
CA ALA A 87 -4.18 4.84 8.49
C ALA A 87 -4.61 6.11 9.23
N PHE A 88 -4.08 7.26 8.83
CA PHE A 88 -4.63 8.56 9.27
C PHE A 88 -5.78 9.05 8.39
N ASP A 89 -5.97 8.43 7.22
CA ASP A 89 -7.10 8.70 6.31
C ASP A 89 -7.36 7.46 5.44
N THR A 90 -8.58 6.97 5.47
CA THR A 90 -9.00 5.78 4.71
C THR A 90 -9.89 6.12 3.51
N THR A 91 -10.16 7.42 3.27
CA THR A 91 -11.07 7.86 2.24
C THR A 91 -10.43 7.88 0.85
N ASP A 92 -11.27 8.00 -0.18
CA ASP A 92 -10.88 8.28 -1.54
C ASP A 92 -11.29 9.71 -1.92
N SER A 93 -10.44 10.37 -2.70
CA SER A 93 -10.67 11.73 -3.20
C SER A 93 -10.81 11.75 -4.72
N LEU A 94 -11.69 12.60 -5.18
CA LEU A 94 -11.78 13.03 -6.57
C LEU A 94 -10.76 14.15 -6.82
N VAL A 95 -9.90 13.96 -7.80
CA VAL A 95 -9.07 15.00 -8.40
C VAL A 95 -9.66 15.31 -9.76
N SER A 96 -10.08 16.56 -10.02
CA SER A 96 -10.75 16.93 -11.26
C SER A 96 -10.23 18.24 -11.80
N ARG A 97 -10.38 18.46 -13.12
CA ARG A 97 -10.10 19.77 -13.70
C ARG A 97 -11.06 20.80 -13.11
N ASP A 98 -10.53 21.99 -12.88
CA ASP A 98 -11.27 23.14 -12.34
C ASP A 98 -11.92 22.85 -10.97
N HIS A 99 -11.41 21.88 -10.23
CA HIS A 99 -11.93 21.45 -8.91
C HIS A 99 -13.44 21.14 -8.89
N LYS A 100 -13.99 20.65 -10.01
CA LYS A 100 -15.40 20.25 -10.09
C LYS A 100 -15.66 19.05 -9.19
N LYS A 101 -16.74 19.12 -8.42
CA LYS A 101 -17.25 17.98 -7.65
C LYS A 101 -17.84 16.91 -8.57
N LEU A 102 -18.02 15.70 -8.06
CA LEU A 102 -18.55 14.58 -8.80
C LEU A 102 -19.92 14.88 -9.45
N ALA A 103 -20.78 15.58 -8.72
CA ALA A 103 -22.11 15.98 -9.21
C ALA A 103 -22.06 17.02 -10.34
N GLU A 104 -20.97 17.81 -10.44
CA GLU A 104 -20.80 18.89 -11.42
C GLU A 104 -20.16 18.42 -12.73
N LEU A 105 -19.67 17.17 -12.76
CA LEU A 105 -19.08 16.60 -13.97
C LEU A 105 -20.19 16.31 -15.01
N PRO A 106 -20.00 16.71 -16.29
CA PRO A 106 -20.92 16.39 -17.37
C PRO A 106 -21.13 14.88 -17.54
N ALA A 107 -22.30 14.47 -18.01
CA ALA A 107 -22.54 13.07 -18.41
C ALA A 107 -21.50 12.65 -19.47
N GLY A 108 -21.02 11.42 -19.39
CA GLY A 108 -19.98 10.89 -20.27
C GLY A 108 -18.55 11.29 -19.90
N SER A 109 -18.33 12.14 -18.86
CA SER A 109 -16.97 12.50 -18.42
C SER A 109 -16.15 11.25 -18.12
N ILE A 110 -14.87 11.32 -18.48
CA ILE A 110 -13.91 10.20 -18.33
C ILE A 110 -13.23 10.25 -16.98
N ILE A 111 -13.47 9.24 -16.14
CA ILE A 111 -12.89 9.12 -14.80
C ILE A 111 -11.80 8.04 -14.79
N GLY A 112 -10.60 8.44 -14.38
CA GLY A 112 -9.45 7.55 -14.23
C GLY A 112 -9.47 6.78 -12.89
N THR A 113 -9.55 5.45 -12.94
CA THR A 113 -9.29 4.58 -11.79
C THR A 113 -8.82 3.21 -12.26
N SER A 114 -7.95 2.57 -11.47
CA SER A 114 -7.52 1.17 -11.70
C SER A 114 -8.04 0.22 -10.62
N SER A 115 -8.98 0.68 -9.78
CA SER A 115 -9.57 -0.11 -8.70
C SER A 115 -10.99 -0.57 -9.07
N PRO A 116 -11.26 -1.90 -9.10
CA PRO A 116 -12.61 -2.41 -9.31
C PRO A 116 -13.61 -1.92 -8.27
N LEU A 117 -13.17 -1.76 -7.01
CA LEU A 117 -14.02 -1.26 -5.92
C LEU A 117 -14.45 0.20 -6.17
N ARG A 118 -13.52 1.07 -6.56
CA ARG A 118 -13.81 2.46 -6.93
C ARG A 118 -14.73 2.54 -8.14
N LYS A 119 -14.49 1.69 -9.16
CA LYS A 119 -15.37 1.58 -10.33
C LYS A 119 -16.80 1.23 -9.92
N LYS A 120 -16.96 0.27 -9.00
CA LYS A 120 -18.28 -0.11 -8.48
C LYS A 120 -18.95 1.08 -7.78
N GLY A 121 -18.27 1.73 -6.83
CA GLY A 121 -18.82 2.89 -6.11
C GLY A 121 -19.21 4.04 -7.04
N LEU A 122 -18.39 4.34 -8.07
CA LEU A 122 -18.73 5.34 -9.07
C LEU A 122 -20.00 4.98 -9.86
N ASN A 123 -20.07 3.74 -10.33
CA ASN A 123 -21.23 3.29 -11.12
C ASN A 123 -22.56 3.34 -10.34
N GLU A 124 -22.49 3.18 -9.01
CA GLU A 124 -23.66 3.31 -8.13
C GLU A 124 -24.10 4.78 -7.98
N LEU A 125 -23.14 5.72 -7.94
CA LEU A 125 -23.43 7.14 -7.77
C LEU A 125 -23.71 7.87 -9.09
N ARG A 126 -22.93 7.56 -10.13
CA ARG A 126 -22.93 8.23 -11.43
C ARG A 126 -22.73 7.22 -12.56
N PRO A 127 -23.78 6.42 -12.89
CA PRO A 127 -23.70 5.40 -13.96
C PRO A 127 -23.55 6.02 -15.36
N ASP A 128 -23.75 7.30 -15.50
CA ASP A 128 -23.59 8.08 -16.73
C ASP A 128 -22.13 8.45 -17.05
N LEU A 129 -21.18 8.18 -16.14
CA LEU A 129 -19.76 8.49 -16.35
C LEU A 129 -19.04 7.33 -17.06
N THR A 130 -17.98 7.67 -17.79
CA THR A 130 -17.10 6.71 -18.45
C THR A 130 -15.89 6.40 -17.60
N ILE A 131 -15.68 5.14 -17.20
CA ILE A 131 -14.57 4.75 -16.34
C ILE A 131 -13.46 4.11 -17.19
N LYS A 132 -12.24 4.64 -17.08
CA LYS A 132 -11.05 4.12 -17.75
C LYS A 132 -9.93 3.83 -16.75
N GLY A 133 -9.11 2.82 -17.05
CA GLY A 133 -7.90 2.53 -16.27
C GLY A 133 -6.91 3.69 -16.35
N ILE A 134 -6.30 4.04 -15.21
CA ILE A 134 -5.24 5.04 -15.11
C ILE A 134 -4.03 4.43 -14.42
N ARG A 135 -2.84 4.63 -14.98
CA ARG A 135 -1.57 4.12 -14.46
C ARG A 135 -0.60 5.28 -14.19
N GLY A 136 0.52 4.98 -13.57
CA GLY A 136 1.53 5.94 -13.13
C GLY A 136 1.47 6.23 -11.63
N CYS A 137 2.46 6.97 -11.12
CA CYS A 137 2.47 7.44 -9.74
C CYS A 137 1.31 8.43 -9.49
N ILE A 138 1.12 8.87 -8.27
CA ILE A 138 0.01 9.78 -7.93
C ILE A 138 0.15 11.10 -8.68
N GLU A 139 1.36 11.65 -8.71
CA GLU A 139 1.68 12.88 -9.42
C GLU A 139 1.37 12.76 -10.92
N ASP A 140 1.71 11.62 -11.55
CA ASP A 140 1.42 11.36 -12.96
C ASP A 140 -0.09 11.32 -13.23
N ARG A 141 -0.86 10.72 -12.31
CA ARG A 141 -2.33 10.65 -12.46
C ARG A 141 -2.96 12.03 -12.35
N VAL A 142 -2.49 12.85 -11.42
CA VAL A 142 -2.93 14.24 -11.29
C VAL A 142 -2.57 15.01 -12.56
N GLN A 143 -1.35 14.83 -13.09
CA GLN A 143 -0.93 15.49 -14.31
C GLN A 143 -1.76 15.05 -15.51
N GLN A 144 -2.12 13.77 -15.63
CA GLN A 144 -2.99 13.28 -16.71
C GLN A 144 -4.40 13.92 -16.68
N VAL A 145 -4.91 14.27 -15.48
CA VAL A 145 -6.15 15.05 -15.35
C VAL A 145 -5.93 16.49 -15.81
N LYS A 146 -4.84 17.14 -15.38
CA LYS A 146 -4.49 18.51 -15.81
C LYS A 146 -4.29 18.61 -17.32
N ASP A 147 -3.69 17.59 -17.92
CA ASP A 147 -3.47 17.50 -19.38
C ASP A 147 -4.77 17.19 -20.17
N GLY A 148 -5.88 16.91 -19.50
CA GLY A 148 -7.17 16.63 -20.14
C GLY A 148 -7.28 15.23 -20.74
N LYS A 149 -6.39 14.28 -20.38
CA LYS A 149 -6.56 12.86 -20.76
C LYS A 149 -7.73 12.21 -20.03
N TYR A 150 -8.02 12.70 -18.83
CA TYR A 150 -9.16 12.36 -17.99
C TYR A 150 -9.82 13.66 -17.53
N ASP A 151 -11.13 13.64 -17.31
CA ASP A 151 -11.85 14.76 -16.69
C ASP A 151 -11.64 14.78 -15.19
N ALA A 152 -11.47 13.58 -14.59
CA ALA A 152 -11.11 13.42 -13.21
C ALA A 152 -10.42 12.07 -12.97
N ALA A 153 -9.80 11.90 -11.79
CA ALA A 153 -9.25 10.64 -11.31
C ALA A 153 -9.60 10.41 -9.83
N ILE A 154 -9.72 9.15 -9.43
CA ILE A 154 -9.90 8.79 -8.02
C ILE A 154 -8.56 8.34 -7.43
N VAL A 155 -8.17 9.01 -6.35
CA VAL A 155 -6.91 8.81 -5.65
C VAL A 155 -7.18 8.59 -4.17
N ALA A 156 -6.37 7.77 -3.49
CA ALA A 156 -6.46 7.64 -2.04
C ALA A 156 -6.11 8.98 -1.37
N THR A 157 -6.98 9.48 -0.50
CA THR A 157 -6.80 10.77 0.19
C THR A 157 -5.49 10.80 0.98
N CYS A 158 -5.15 9.71 1.67
CA CYS A 158 -3.89 9.58 2.40
C CYS A 158 -2.65 9.72 1.50
N ALA A 159 -2.72 9.32 0.22
CA ALA A 159 -1.59 9.46 -0.69
C ALA A 159 -1.38 10.92 -1.10
N LEU A 160 -2.45 11.66 -1.38
CA LEU A 160 -2.39 13.11 -1.65
C LEU A 160 -1.83 13.86 -0.44
N LYS A 161 -2.33 13.55 0.77
CA LYS A 161 -1.85 14.16 2.01
C LYS A 161 -0.36 13.88 2.27
N ARG A 162 0.10 12.64 2.08
CA ARG A 162 1.52 12.29 2.22
C ARG A 162 2.40 13.08 1.25
N LEU A 163 1.89 13.35 0.06
CA LEU A 163 2.62 14.10 -0.97
C LEU A 163 2.53 15.63 -0.82
N GLY A 164 1.72 16.14 0.13
CA GLY A 164 1.44 17.57 0.25
C GLY A 164 0.68 18.11 -0.96
N MET A 165 -0.27 17.32 -1.47
CA MET A 165 -1.09 17.62 -2.64
C MET A 165 -2.59 17.72 -2.28
N GLU A 166 -2.90 18.15 -1.07
CA GLU A 166 -4.29 18.32 -0.60
C GLU A 166 -5.07 19.33 -1.44
N ASP A 167 -4.37 20.32 -1.97
CA ASP A 167 -4.95 21.35 -2.84
C ASP A 167 -5.50 20.75 -4.16
N GLU A 168 -5.14 19.52 -4.52
CA GLU A 168 -5.68 18.84 -5.70
C GLU A 168 -7.02 18.14 -5.42
N ILE A 169 -7.46 18.10 -4.17
CA ILE A 169 -8.71 17.42 -3.78
C ILE A 169 -9.90 18.32 -4.14
N ALA A 170 -10.70 17.88 -5.10
CA ALA A 170 -11.96 18.54 -5.43
C ALA A 170 -13.10 18.09 -4.48
N GLU A 171 -13.10 16.81 -4.11
CA GLU A 171 -14.12 16.22 -3.23
C GLU A 171 -13.62 14.93 -2.59
N VAL A 172 -13.98 14.69 -1.32
CA VAL A 172 -13.83 13.39 -0.67
C VAL A 172 -15.08 12.56 -0.99
N LEU A 173 -14.88 11.35 -1.51
CA LEU A 173 -15.97 10.54 -2.04
C LEU A 173 -16.64 9.67 -0.95
N PRO A 174 -17.98 9.52 -0.97
CA PRO A 174 -18.76 8.92 0.12
C PRO A 174 -18.94 7.40 0.00
N PHE A 175 -18.15 6.68 -0.82
CA PHE A 175 -18.31 5.24 -0.97
C PHE A 175 -17.23 4.44 -0.20
N PRO A 176 -17.51 3.14 0.08
CA PRO A 176 -16.56 2.29 0.80
C PRO A 176 -15.24 2.15 0.06
N THR A 177 -14.15 2.19 0.81
CA THR A 177 -12.79 2.02 0.31
C THR A 177 -12.24 0.63 0.66
N HIS A 178 -11.05 0.31 0.17
CA HIS A 178 -10.37 -0.93 0.55
C HIS A 178 -10.14 -0.94 2.08
N PRO A 179 -10.42 -2.07 2.79
CA PRO A 179 -10.30 -2.13 4.27
C PRO A 179 -8.93 -1.70 4.81
N LEU A 180 -7.85 -1.96 4.05
CA LEU A 180 -6.48 -1.58 4.43
C LEU A 180 -6.01 -0.29 3.74
N GLN A 181 -6.92 0.53 3.20
CA GLN A 181 -6.54 1.80 2.60
C GLN A 181 -5.93 2.75 3.62
N GLY A 182 -4.79 3.32 3.26
CA GLY A 182 -4.03 4.24 4.10
C GLY A 182 -3.10 3.58 5.10
N PHE A 183 -3.31 2.30 5.43
CA PHE A 183 -2.41 1.54 6.29
C PHE A 183 -1.07 1.26 5.61
N LEU A 184 0.01 1.21 6.41
CA LEU A 184 1.31 0.74 5.98
C LEU A 184 1.60 -0.59 6.68
N ALA A 185 2.12 -1.56 5.91
CA ALA A 185 2.51 -2.86 6.44
C ALA A 185 4.02 -3.07 6.32
N ILE A 186 4.60 -3.71 7.31
CA ILE A 186 5.95 -4.24 7.24
C ILE A 186 5.85 -5.75 7.09
N THR A 187 6.48 -6.29 6.06
CA THR A 187 6.62 -7.73 5.86
C THR A 187 8.06 -8.18 6.04
N ALA A 188 8.21 -9.43 6.49
CA ALA A 188 9.49 -10.10 6.65
C ALA A 188 9.37 -11.58 6.28
N LYS A 189 10.50 -12.25 6.14
CA LYS A 189 10.53 -13.70 6.00
C LYS A 189 10.06 -14.36 7.28
N LYS A 190 9.14 -15.30 7.16
CA LYS A 190 8.62 -16.06 8.29
C LYS A 190 9.73 -16.92 8.93
N VAL A 191 10.08 -16.58 10.16
CA VAL A 191 11.04 -17.38 10.94
C VAL A 191 10.31 -18.59 11.50
N LYS A 192 10.72 -19.80 11.11
CA LYS A 192 10.25 -21.01 11.78
C LYS A 192 10.76 -20.98 13.22
N SER A 193 9.91 -20.56 14.15
CA SER A 193 10.26 -20.58 15.57
C SER A 193 10.56 -22.03 16.00
N GLU A 194 11.61 -22.21 16.82
CA GLU A 194 11.90 -23.52 17.44
C GLU A 194 10.70 -24.06 18.24
N ALA A 195 9.84 -23.18 18.76
CA ALA A 195 8.57 -23.54 19.37
C ALA A 195 7.57 -24.21 18.40
N GLN A 196 7.63 -23.93 17.09
CA GLN A 196 6.83 -24.66 16.08
C GLN A 196 7.44 -26.02 15.71
N ARG A 197 8.76 -26.22 15.89
CA ARG A 197 9.37 -27.55 15.81
C ARG A 197 8.93 -28.43 16.99
N MET A 198 8.69 -27.85 18.16
CA MET A 198 8.21 -28.58 19.35
C MET A 198 6.68 -28.75 19.43
N LYS A 199 5.88 -27.85 18.81
CA LYS A 199 4.41 -27.97 18.80
C LYS A 199 3.86 -29.06 17.90
N ASN A 200 4.64 -29.61 16.98
CA ASN A 200 4.26 -30.85 16.30
C ASN A 200 4.34 -32.11 17.20
N GLN A 201 4.69 -31.94 18.48
CA GLN A 201 4.73 -33.02 19.44
C GLN A 201 3.72 -32.93 20.60
N ASN A 202 3.04 -31.78 20.83
CA ASN A 202 2.03 -31.69 21.88
C ASN A 202 0.95 -30.64 21.53
N THR A 203 -0.28 -31.09 21.38
CA THR A 203 -1.53 -30.33 21.36
C THR A 203 -1.94 -29.90 22.77
N GLU A 204 -2.53 -28.70 22.85
CA GLU A 204 -3.59 -28.21 23.73
C GLU A 204 -3.30 -26.92 24.51
N GLY A 205 -4.19 -25.93 24.29
CA GLY A 205 -4.78 -25.02 25.29
C GLY A 205 -4.13 -23.65 25.54
N SER A 206 -4.73 -22.57 25.12
CA SER A 206 -5.46 -21.56 25.90
C SER A 206 -5.46 -20.13 25.27
N SER A 207 -6.64 -19.61 25.31
CA SER A 207 -7.28 -18.28 25.39
C SER A 207 -6.54 -16.98 24.99
N ALA A 208 -7.31 -16.20 24.20
CA ALA A 208 -7.07 -14.82 23.75
C ALA A 208 -7.52 -13.81 24.82
N SER A 209 -6.66 -12.86 25.13
CA SER A 209 -7.02 -11.48 25.57
C SER A 209 -5.73 -10.73 25.93
N GLU A 210 -5.44 -9.66 25.22
CA GLU A 210 -4.43 -8.59 25.44
C GLU A 210 -3.71 -8.23 24.13
N GLN A 211 -4.47 -7.71 23.15
CA GLN A 211 -3.95 -7.60 21.77
C GLN A 211 -3.51 -6.20 21.30
N GLU A 212 -3.75 -5.11 22.01
CA GLU A 212 -3.49 -3.76 21.46
C GLU A 212 -2.15 -3.12 21.86
N ASN A 213 -1.53 -3.51 22.98
CA ASN A 213 -0.19 -3.04 23.36
C ASN A 213 0.95 -3.99 22.95
N SER A 214 0.61 -5.17 22.45
CA SER A 214 1.54 -6.24 22.10
C SER A 214 2.25 -6.01 20.76
N SER A 215 1.62 -5.36 19.78
CA SER A 215 2.16 -5.25 18.41
C SER A 215 3.39 -4.36 18.29
N LEU A 216 3.39 -3.18 18.93
CA LEU A 216 4.55 -2.27 18.92
C LEU A 216 5.72 -2.80 19.77
N LEU A 217 5.43 -3.46 20.88
CA LEU A 217 6.43 -4.10 21.74
C LEU A 217 7.04 -5.32 21.03
N THR A 218 6.22 -6.12 20.37
CA THR A 218 6.66 -7.27 19.57
C THR A 218 7.47 -6.81 18.37
N LEU A 219 7.06 -5.74 17.69
CA LEU A 219 7.81 -5.13 16.59
C LEU A 219 9.17 -4.60 17.07
N ARG A 220 9.19 -3.85 18.18
CA ARG A 220 10.45 -3.37 18.78
C ARG A 220 11.39 -4.51 19.15
N SER A 221 10.87 -5.61 19.69
CA SER A 221 11.69 -6.78 20.02
C SER A 221 12.15 -7.53 18.76
N SER A 222 11.30 -7.68 17.76
CA SER A 222 11.66 -8.31 16.47
C SER A 222 12.68 -7.50 15.70
N LEU A 223 12.50 -6.17 15.59
CA LEU A 223 13.47 -5.26 14.96
C LEU A 223 14.78 -5.18 15.78
N LYS A 224 14.72 -5.18 17.11
CA LYS A 224 15.92 -5.27 17.97
C LYS A 224 16.66 -6.59 17.79
N ASN A 225 15.97 -7.70 17.63
CA ASN A 225 16.58 -9.00 17.39
C ASN A 225 17.27 -9.06 16.01
N LEU A 226 16.65 -8.48 14.97
CA LEU A 226 17.26 -8.30 13.65
C LEU A 226 18.51 -7.41 13.73
N LEU A 227 18.45 -6.29 14.47
CA LEU A 227 19.57 -5.38 14.67
C LEU A 227 20.73 -6.01 15.45
N ASN A 228 20.42 -6.79 16.49
CA ASN A 228 21.45 -7.46 17.32
C ASN A 228 22.20 -8.53 16.54
N SER A 229 21.65 -9.03 15.43
CA SER A 229 22.31 -10.03 14.59
C SER A 229 23.19 -9.44 13.50
N GLN A 230 22.94 -8.20 13.04
CA GLN A 230 23.61 -7.63 11.85
C GLN A 230 24.05 -6.15 11.95
N GLY A 231 23.65 -5.41 12.99
CA GLY A 231 24.03 -4.00 13.20
C GLY A 231 23.29 -2.97 12.33
N THR A 232 22.68 -3.37 11.22
CA THR A 232 21.92 -2.50 10.31
C THR A 232 20.79 -3.29 9.67
N VAL A 233 19.59 -2.69 9.59
CA VAL A 233 18.43 -3.30 8.92
C VAL A 233 18.40 -2.88 7.46
N SER A 234 18.40 -3.84 6.54
CA SER A 234 18.24 -3.58 5.12
C SER A 234 16.76 -3.59 4.74
N LEU A 235 16.31 -2.51 4.11
CA LEU A 235 14.92 -2.26 3.74
C LEU A 235 14.74 -2.28 2.23
N VAL A 236 13.58 -2.75 1.79
CA VAL A 236 13.16 -2.64 0.39
C VAL A 236 11.89 -1.82 0.31
N GLY A 237 11.88 -0.82 -0.56
CA GLY A 237 10.71 -0.02 -0.88
C GLY A 237 10.47 0.01 -2.39
N PHE A 238 9.27 0.42 -2.82
CA PHE A 238 8.98 0.51 -4.25
C PHE A 238 9.73 1.65 -4.93
N GLY A 239 10.23 1.37 -6.11
CA GLY A 239 10.77 2.31 -7.09
C GLY A 239 9.69 3.13 -7.80
N PRO A 240 10.09 4.08 -8.66
CA PRO A 240 9.22 5.10 -9.24
C PRO A 240 8.03 4.56 -9.96
#